data_6a860a27cdf7e223820c79039e1ec27a
#
_entry.id   6a860a27cdf7e223820c79039e1ec27a
#
_cell.length_a   1.000
_cell.length_b   1.000
_cell.length_c   1.000
_cell.angle_alpha   90.00
_cell.angle_beta   90.00
_cell.angle_gamma   90.00
#
_symmetry.space_group_name_H-M   'P 1'
#
loop_
_entity.id
_entity.type
_entity.pdbx_description
1 polymer ?
#
loop_
_entity_poly.entity_id
_entity_poly.type
_entity_poly.pdbx_seq_one_letter_code
_entity_poly.pdbx_strand_id
1 'polypeptide(L)'
;MKNRSGEKIKLTSIDELLGVVNEESAMEIEIDKIKPFAGHPFKVIDDEKMQDLIESISESGVLTPVLIRPDQNDGYEMISGHRRMHAAQKAGLITIPAIVREMTDDEAVIAMVDANIQREELLPSEKAFAYKMKMEAMKRQGARNDLTSRQNGTKYRTDVAIAEQTGESARNVQRFIRLTELIPDLLELVDKKRLKFTIAVDISYIPKDVQEWIYEYICDNGFIKPNQIAALRNYLGQGPVTQSLLISILNSHIQVKAPARKVTLNEKKLTKYFPKNYTSEDMEKVIESLLEKWKQEQEVM
;
A
#
# COMPACT_ATOMS: atom_id res chain seq x y z
N MET A 1 -30.55 13.81 66.47
CA MET A 1 -30.23 12.72 65.52
C MET A 1 -30.88 13.04 64.20
N LYS A 2 -30.09 13.44 63.17
CA LYS A 2 -30.58 13.70 61.79
C LYS A 2 -30.37 12.46 60.95
N ASN A 3 -31.46 11.84 60.53
CA ASN A 3 -31.46 10.75 59.54
C ASN A 3 -30.98 11.30 58.22
N ARG A 4 -29.84 10.82 57.73
CA ARG A 4 -29.42 10.94 56.33
C ARG A 4 -30.10 9.81 55.53
N SER A 5 -31.15 10.15 54.83
CA SER A 5 -31.72 9.32 53.76
C SER A 5 -30.70 9.24 52.64
N GLY A 6 -30.09 8.07 52.45
CA GLY A 6 -29.25 7.80 51.28
C GLY A 6 -30.14 7.58 50.06
N GLU A 7 -30.11 8.47 49.12
CA GLU A 7 -30.64 8.22 47.77
C GLU A 7 -29.89 7.06 47.13
N LYS A 8 -30.63 6.03 46.76
CA LYS A 8 -30.07 4.89 45.99
C LYS A 8 -29.86 5.33 44.55
N ILE A 9 -28.61 5.58 44.18
CA ILE A 9 -28.23 5.82 42.81
C ILE A 9 -28.44 4.50 42.07
N LYS A 10 -29.39 4.47 41.14
CA LYS A 10 -29.57 3.37 40.16
C LYS A 10 -28.56 3.57 39.04
N LEU A 11 -27.45 2.84 39.07
CA LEU A 11 -26.53 2.73 37.95
C LEU A 11 -27.13 1.81 36.86
N THR A 12 -27.19 2.31 35.65
CA THR A 12 -27.83 1.63 34.50
C THR A 12 -26.81 0.88 33.63
N SER A 13 -25.53 1.19 33.74
CA SER A 13 -24.46 0.48 33.04
C SER A 13 -23.14 0.41 33.81
N ILE A 14 -22.25 -0.51 33.42
CA ILE A 14 -20.88 -0.63 33.97
C ILE A 14 -20.04 0.61 33.63
N ASP A 15 -20.31 1.22 32.49
CA ASP A 15 -19.59 2.40 31.99
C ASP A 15 -19.88 3.64 32.88
N GLU A 16 -21.11 3.77 33.37
CA GLU A 16 -21.52 4.82 34.33
C GLU A 16 -20.83 4.64 35.70
N LEU A 17 -20.52 3.37 36.08
CA LEU A 17 -19.76 3.06 37.30
C LEU A 17 -18.28 3.44 37.16
N LEU A 18 -17.72 3.38 35.97
CA LEU A 18 -16.32 3.69 35.68
C LEU A 18 -16.11 5.18 35.40
N GLY A 19 -17.17 5.99 35.42
CA GLY A 19 -17.08 7.43 35.15
C GLY A 19 -16.71 7.78 33.70
N VAL A 20 -16.85 6.80 32.80
CA VAL A 20 -16.68 7.03 31.36
C VAL A 20 -18.00 7.63 30.88
N VAL A 21 -18.03 8.93 30.64
CA VAL A 21 -19.15 9.57 29.93
C VAL A 21 -19.12 9.02 28.50
N ASN A 22 -19.96 8.00 28.21
CA ASN A 22 -20.09 7.43 26.89
C ASN A 22 -20.88 8.43 26.03
N GLU A 23 -20.22 9.47 25.51
CA GLU A 23 -20.80 10.36 24.48
C GLU A 23 -21.02 9.65 23.15
N GLU A 24 -20.58 8.39 23.01
CA GLU A 24 -20.61 7.61 21.76
C GLU A 24 -21.58 6.42 21.83
N SER A 25 -22.84 6.65 22.20
CA SER A 25 -23.85 5.60 22.05
C SER A 25 -24.17 5.39 20.56
N ALA A 26 -24.18 4.10 20.14
CA ALA A 26 -24.60 3.76 18.78
C ALA A 26 -26.09 4.07 18.60
N MET A 27 -26.45 4.72 17.50
CA MET A 27 -27.82 5.05 17.10
C MET A 27 -28.14 4.39 15.77
N GLU A 28 -29.42 4.02 15.59
CA GLU A 28 -29.91 3.53 14.30
C GLU A 28 -30.10 4.70 13.33
N ILE A 29 -29.34 4.71 12.25
CA ILE A 29 -29.37 5.74 11.21
C ILE A 29 -29.84 5.13 9.91
N GLU A 30 -30.73 5.82 9.21
CA GLU A 30 -31.17 5.45 7.86
C GLU A 30 -29.99 5.48 6.90
N ILE A 31 -29.79 4.38 6.18
CA ILE A 31 -28.64 4.20 5.27
C ILE A 31 -28.64 5.27 4.16
N ASP A 32 -29.80 5.69 3.69
CA ASP A 32 -29.94 6.70 2.65
C ASP A 32 -29.49 8.10 3.08
N LYS A 33 -29.38 8.37 4.39
CA LYS A 33 -28.85 9.61 4.93
C LYS A 33 -27.32 9.62 5.03
N ILE A 34 -26.67 8.47 4.80
CA ILE A 34 -25.22 8.34 4.92
C ILE A 34 -24.57 8.37 3.54
N LYS A 35 -23.76 9.39 3.30
CA LYS A 35 -22.95 9.49 2.08
C LYS A 35 -21.57 8.87 2.26
N PRO A 36 -20.98 8.26 1.22
CA PRO A 36 -19.61 7.80 1.28
C PRO A 36 -18.64 9.00 1.45
N PHE A 37 -17.49 8.77 2.10
CA PHE A 37 -16.45 9.76 2.25
C PHE A 37 -15.93 10.24 0.88
N ALA A 38 -15.85 11.55 0.68
CA ALA A 38 -15.37 12.12 -0.56
C ALA A 38 -13.88 11.78 -0.79
N GLY A 39 -13.57 11.16 -1.94
CA GLY A 39 -12.19 10.76 -2.27
C GLY A 39 -11.65 9.57 -1.48
N HIS A 40 -12.53 8.72 -0.92
CA HIS A 40 -12.15 7.49 -0.19
C HIS A 40 -11.23 6.60 -1.04
N PRO A 41 -9.98 6.35 -0.60
CA PRO A 41 -9.00 5.65 -1.43
C PRO A 41 -9.18 4.14 -1.47
N PHE A 42 -9.90 3.56 -0.51
CA PHE A 42 -10.05 2.11 -0.36
C PHE A 42 -11.25 1.60 -1.16
N LYS A 43 -11.02 0.62 -2.01
CA LYS A 43 -12.07 0.03 -2.85
C LYS A 43 -12.96 -0.92 -2.04
N VAL A 44 -14.26 -0.83 -2.25
CA VAL A 44 -15.21 -1.85 -1.82
C VAL A 44 -15.39 -2.82 -2.98
N ILE A 45 -14.97 -4.05 -2.80
CA ILE A 45 -14.97 -5.09 -3.84
C ILE A 45 -16.01 -6.13 -3.46
N ASP A 46 -16.83 -6.55 -4.43
CA ASP A 46 -17.79 -7.66 -4.29
C ASP A 46 -17.05 -9.00 -4.51
N ASP A 47 -16.28 -9.42 -3.50
CA ASP A 47 -15.56 -10.69 -3.44
C ASP A 47 -16.31 -11.72 -2.58
N GLU A 48 -15.78 -12.94 -2.48
CA GLU A 48 -16.31 -14.01 -1.62
C GLU A 48 -16.48 -13.54 -0.16
N LYS A 49 -15.50 -12.82 0.38
CA LYS A 49 -15.54 -12.24 1.73
C LYS A 49 -16.66 -11.21 1.90
N MET A 50 -17.06 -10.53 0.82
CA MET A 50 -18.21 -9.63 0.85
C MET A 50 -19.51 -10.42 0.87
N GLN A 51 -19.60 -11.51 0.15
CA GLN A 51 -20.77 -12.39 0.17
C GLN A 51 -21.01 -12.98 1.57
N ASP A 52 -19.94 -13.50 2.21
CA ASP A 52 -20.00 -13.99 3.60
C ASP A 52 -20.48 -12.89 4.57
N LEU A 53 -20.03 -11.65 4.35
CA LEU A 53 -20.43 -10.51 5.17
C LEU A 53 -21.92 -10.16 4.96
N ILE A 54 -22.43 -10.23 3.73
CA ILE A 54 -23.84 -10.00 3.40
C ILE A 54 -24.71 -11.06 4.09
N GLU A 55 -24.33 -12.34 4.02
CA GLU A 55 -25.05 -13.43 4.67
C GLU A 55 -25.07 -13.24 6.19
N SER A 56 -23.93 -12.98 6.80
CA SER A 56 -23.83 -12.70 8.24
C SER A 56 -24.70 -11.51 8.68
N ILE A 57 -24.72 -10.43 7.91
CA ILE A 57 -25.53 -9.24 8.20
C ILE A 57 -27.01 -9.51 7.97
N SER A 58 -27.36 -10.33 6.99
CA SER A 58 -28.76 -10.75 6.76
C SER A 58 -29.34 -11.57 7.92
N GLU A 59 -28.50 -12.41 8.56
CA GLU A 59 -28.90 -13.26 9.68
C GLU A 59 -28.89 -12.54 11.03
N SER A 60 -27.87 -11.74 11.31
CA SER A 60 -27.58 -11.21 12.64
C SER A 60 -27.60 -9.68 12.73
N GLY A 61 -27.84 -8.99 11.60
CA GLY A 61 -27.70 -7.53 11.53
C GLY A 61 -26.24 -7.06 11.61
N VAL A 62 -26.04 -5.77 11.70
CA VAL A 62 -24.71 -5.16 11.83
C VAL A 62 -24.33 -5.07 13.30
N LEU A 63 -23.50 -5.98 13.79
CA LEU A 63 -23.12 -6.07 15.20
C LEU A 63 -22.14 -4.96 15.64
N THR A 64 -21.28 -4.50 14.75
CA THR A 64 -20.30 -3.42 15.06
C THR A 64 -20.74 -2.14 14.39
N PRO A 65 -20.99 -1.05 15.14
CA PRO A 65 -21.44 0.21 14.57
C PRO A 65 -20.46 0.78 13.55
N VAL A 66 -20.96 1.50 12.56
CA VAL A 66 -20.14 2.30 11.65
C VAL A 66 -19.82 3.65 12.28
N LEU A 67 -18.76 4.31 11.84
CA LEU A 67 -18.40 5.65 12.29
C LEU A 67 -18.78 6.66 11.22
N ILE A 68 -19.57 7.66 11.60
CA ILE A 68 -20.05 8.73 10.71
C ILE A 68 -19.84 10.09 11.35
N ARG A 69 -19.86 11.14 10.55
CA ARG A 69 -19.91 12.53 11.05
C ARG A 69 -21.11 13.28 10.45
N PRO A 70 -21.63 14.33 11.10
CA PRO A 70 -22.65 15.17 10.50
C PRO A 70 -22.15 15.84 9.21
N ASP A 71 -22.99 15.89 8.18
CA ASP A 71 -22.77 16.64 6.94
C ASP A 71 -23.60 17.94 6.94
N GLN A 72 -23.15 18.94 6.20
CA GLN A 72 -23.79 20.27 6.13
C GLN A 72 -25.22 20.25 5.59
N ASN A 73 -25.67 19.15 4.96
CA ASN A 73 -26.95 19.01 4.30
C ASN A 73 -27.94 18.10 5.08
N ASP A 74 -27.94 18.15 6.39
CA ASP A 74 -28.84 17.34 7.26
C ASP A 74 -28.72 15.82 7.06
N GLY A 75 -27.50 15.38 6.69
CA GLY A 75 -27.11 13.97 6.51
C GLY A 75 -25.84 13.66 7.25
N TYR A 76 -25.25 12.54 6.88
CA TYR A 76 -24.00 12.07 7.50
C TYR A 76 -23.00 11.69 6.41
N GLU A 77 -21.70 11.81 6.73
CA GLU A 77 -20.60 11.31 5.94
C GLU A 77 -19.96 10.11 6.62
N MET A 78 -19.74 9.02 5.88
CA MET A 78 -19.14 7.77 6.38
C MET A 78 -17.64 7.94 6.59
N ILE A 79 -17.16 7.74 7.80
CA ILE A 79 -15.73 7.75 8.12
C ILE A 79 -15.14 6.34 8.10
N SER A 80 -15.85 5.37 8.72
CA SER A 80 -15.41 3.98 8.74
C SER A 80 -16.59 3.02 8.71
N GLY A 81 -16.42 1.90 8.01
CA GLY A 81 -17.44 0.86 7.89
C GLY A 81 -18.05 0.74 6.51
N HIS A 82 -17.45 1.27 5.44
CA HIS A 82 -17.95 1.22 4.07
C HIS A 82 -18.34 -0.19 3.60
N ARG A 83 -17.57 -1.24 3.95
CA ARG A 83 -17.92 -2.63 3.62
C ARG A 83 -19.19 -3.07 4.35
N ARG A 84 -19.36 -2.71 5.64
CA ARG A 84 -20.56 -3.03 6.43
C ARG A 84 -21.79 -2.33 5.88
N MET A 85 -21.67 -1.06 5.53
CA MET A 85 -22.76 -0.31 4.89
C MET A 85 -23.15 -0.92 3.54
N HIS A 86 -22.17 -1.23 2.70
CA HIS A 86 -22.43 -1.87 1.39
C HIS A 86 -23.12 -3.23 1.56
N ALA A 87 -22.66 -4.05 2.49
CA ALA A 87 -23.28 -5.34 2.78
C ALA A 87 -24.69 -5.19 3.38
N ALA A 88 -24.93 -4.21 4.26
CA ALA A 88 -26.24 -3.91 4.81
C ALA A 88 -27.25 -3.48 3.73
N GLN A 89 -26.81 -2.64 2.77
CA GLN A 89 -27.62 -2.27 1.61
C GLN A 89 -27.98 -3.48 0.75
N LYS A 90 -27.01 -4.37 0.49
CA LYS A 90 -27.22 -5.62 -0.27
C LYS A 90 -28.14 -6.59 0.48
N ALA A 91 -28.08 -6.63 1.81
CA ALA A 91 -28.96 -7.42 2.66
C ALA A 91 -30.37 -6.80 2.81
N GLY A 92 -30.61 -5.61 2.25
CA GLY A 92 -31.93 -4.94 2.28
C GLY A 92 -32.25 -4.23 3.60
N LEU A 93 -31.26 -3.93 4.44
CA LEU A 93 -31.49 -3.17 5.67
C LEU A 93 -31.77 -1.70 5.35
N ILE A 94 -32.71 -1.11 6.12
CA ILE A 94 -33.08 0.32 5.99
C ILE A 94 -32.21 1.19 6.91
N THR A 95 -31.85 0.66 8.08
CA THR A 95 -31.02 1.35 9.07
C THR A 95 -29.74 0.58 9.37
N ILE A 96 -28.76 1.27 9.91
CA ILE A 96 -27.48 0.69 10.36
C ILE A 96 -27.07 1.34 11.68
N PRO A 97 -26.59 0.56 12.66
CA PRO A 97 -26.06 1.13 13.90
C PRO A 97 -24.80 1.97 13.60
N ALA A 98 -24.81 3.20 14.03
CA ALA A 98 -23.76 4.18 13.77
C ALA A 98 -23.38 4.98 15.02
N ILE A 99 -22.10 5.27 15.15
CA ILE A 99 -21.57 6.24 16.11
C ILE A 99 -21.40 7.57 15.37
N VAL A 100 -22.08 8.60 15.84
CA VAL A 100 -21.97 9.96 15.29
C VAL A 100 -20.91 10.73 16.06
N ARG A 101 -19.87 11.19 15.38
CA ARG A 101 -18.81 11.99 15.98
C ARG A 101 -18.57 13.26 15.17
N GLU A 102 -18.59 14.41 15.86
CA GLU A 102 -18.19 15.66 15.24
C GLU A 102 -16.67 15.65 14.97
N MET A 103 -16.29 15.92 13.75
CA MET A 103 -14.89 15.94 13.29
C MET A 103 -14.69 17.00 12.24
N THR A 104 -13.54 17.67 12.30
CA THR A 104 -13.05 18.48 11.17
C THR A 104 -12.67 17.58 9.98
N ASP A 105 -12.53 18.15 8.79
CA ASP A 105 -12.13 17.41 7.59
C ASP A 105 -10.78 16.70 7.76
N ASP A 106 -9.83 17.33 8.44
CA ASP A 106 -8.51 16.74 8.67
C ASP A 106 -8.57 15.56 9.66
N GLU A 107 -9.38 15.69 10.74
CA GLU A 107 -9.61 14.60 11.70
C GLU A 107 -10.34 13.42 11.04
N ALA A 108 -11.33 13.70 10.21
CA ALA A 108 -12.07 12.70 9.47
C ALA A 108 -11.17 11.91 8.50
N VAL A 109 -10.28 12.60 7.76
CA VAL A 109 -9.27 11.95 6.89
C VAL A 109 -8.35 11.05 7.71
N ILE A 110 -7.82 11.53 8.84
CA ILE A 110 -6.92 10.76 9.69
C ILE A 110 -7.64 9.52 10.24
N ALA A 111 -8.84 9.69 10.79
CA ALA A 111 -9.63 8.59 11.35
C ALA A 111 -9.98 7.53 10.28
N MET A 112 -10.38 7.97 9.08
CA MET A 112 -10.67 7.09 7.95
C MET A 112 -9.45 6.27 7.52
N VAL A 113 -8.29 6.91 7.41
CA VAL A 113 -7.04 6.23 7.05
C VAL A 113 -6.63 5.25 8.15
N ASP A 114 -6.66 5.65 9.43
CA ASP A 114 -6.26 4.81 10.55
C ASP A 114 -7.14 3.57 10.70
N ALA A 115 -8.44 3.69 10.46
CA ALA A 115 -9.36 2.57 10.48
C ALA A 115 -9.11 1.52 9.37
N ASN A 116 -8.41 1.88 8.31
CA ASN A 116 -8.20 1.01 7.15
C ASN A 116 -6.76 0.54 6.96
N ILE A 117 -5.76 1.31 7.46
CA ILE A 117 -4.35 1.10 7.14
C ILE A 117 -3.78 -0.22 7.69
N GLN A 118 -4.43 -0.81 8.69
CA GLN A 118 -4.03 -2.08 9.30
C GLN A 118 -4.60 -3.31 8.60
N ARG A 119 -5.34 -3.12 7.49
CA ARG A 119 -5.80 -4.26 6.68
C ARG A 119 -4.63 -4.94 6.00
N GLU A 120 -4.56 -6.25 6.08
CA GLU A 120 -3.47 -7.05 5.50
C GLU A 120 -3.40 -6.99 3.97
N GLU A 121 -4.53 -6.75 3.29
CA GLU A 121 -4.65 -6.87 1.82
C GLU A 121 -4.86 -5.51 1.13
N LEU A 122 -4.19 -4.45 1.58
CA LEU A 122 -4.25 -3.16 0.90
C LEU A 122 -3.45 -3.16 -0.40
N LEU A 123 -4.07 -2.66 -1.47
CA LEU A 123 -3.38 -2.44 -2.74
C LEU A 123 -2.30 -1.35 -2.60
N PRO A 124 -1.21 -1.42 -3.37
CA PRO A 124 -0.19 -0.36 -3.39
C PRO A 124 -0.76 1.02 -3.69
N SER A 125 -1.75 1.13 -4.59
CA SER A 125 -2.45 2.38 -4.90
C SER A 125 -3.22 2.90 -3.69
N GLU A 126 -3.95 2.04 -2.98
CA GLU A 126 -4.71 2.41 -1.79
C GLU A 126 -3.79 2.95 -0.69
N LYS A 127 -2.68 2.25 -0.41
CA LYS A 127 -1.65 2.74 0.53
C LYS A 127 -1.08 4.09 0.10
N ALA A 128 -0.80 4.28 -1.19
CA ALA A 128 -0.23 5.50 -1.73
C ALA A 128 -1.13 6.72 -1.47
N PHE A 129 -2.41 6.62 -1.84
CA PHE A 129 -3.38 7.70 -1.64
C PHE A 129 -3.70 7.90 -0.15
N ALA A 130 -3.85 6.83 0.64
CA ALA A 130 -4.09 6.92 2.07
C ALA A 130 -2.96 7.66 2.80
N TYR A 131 -1.70 7.31 2.52
CA TYR A 131 -0.55 8.01 3.11
C TYR A 131 -0.46 9.46 2.67
N LYS A 132 -0.74 9.76 1.39
CA LYS A 132 -0.77 11.14 0.90
C LYS A 132 -1.82 11.97 1.62
N MET A 133 -3.07 11.49 1.67
CA MET A 133 -4.18 12.16 2.34
C MET A 133 -3.87 12.40 3.84
N LYS A 134 -3.41 11.37 4.54
CA LYS A 134 -3.06 11.49 5.96
C LYS A 134 -1.92 12.48 6.18
N MET A 135 -0.86 12.44 5.35
CA MET A 135 0.25 13.38 5.46
C MET A 135 -0.21 14.83 5.25
N GLU A 136 -1.08 15.07 4.27
CA GLU A 136 -1.62 16.41 4.00
C GLU A 136 -2.50 16.90 5.14
N ALA A 137 -3.39 16.05 5.68
CA ALA A 137 -4.23 16.39 6.82
C ALA A 137 -3.40 16.73 8.08
N MET A 138 -2.43 15.89 8.42
CA MET A 138 -1.54 16.14 9.56
C MET A 138 -0.70 17.42 9.40
N LYS A 139 -0.25 17.75 8.18
CA LYS A 139 0.45 19.01 7.90
C LYS A 139 -0.44 20.23 8.11
N ARG A 140 -1.72 20.16 7.70
CA ARG A 140 -2.69 21.25 7.91
C ARG A 140 -3.00 21.44 9.40
N GLN A 141 -3.16 20.36 10.17
CA GLN A 141 -3.33 20.41 11.63
C GLN A 141 -2.10 20.99 12.32
N GLY A 142 -0.88 20.55 11.95
CA GLY A 142 0.37 21.07 12.49
C GLY A 142 0.53 22.57 12.25
N ALA A 143 0.21 23.05 11.04
CA ALA A 143 0.24 24.48 10.72
C ALA A 143 -0.76 25.30 11.55
N ARG A 144 -1.94 24.76 11.89
CA ARG A 144 -2.92 25.43 12.79
C ARG A 144 -2.41 25.51 14.23
N ASN A 145 -1.78 24.43 14.73
CA ASN A 145 -1.25 24.40 16.09
C ASN A 145 -0.03 25.33 16.28
N ASP A 146 0.83 25.47 15.24
CA ASP A 146 1.97 26.40 15.26
C ASP A 146 1.53 27.88 15.35
N LEU A 147 0.32 28.21 14.88
CA LEU A 147 -0.24 29.56 15.01
C LEU A 147 -0.76 29.85 16.42
N THR A 148 -1.06 28.83 17.22
CA THR A 148 -1.66 28.95 18.54
C THR A 148 -0.66 28.72 19.70
N SER A 149 0.46 28.05 19.46
CA SER A 149 1.46 27.74 20.49
C SER A 149 2.86 28.15 20.09
N ARG A 150 3.34 29.27 20.60
CA ARG A 150 4.75 29.71 20.57
C ARG A 150 5.55 29.02 21.68
N GLN A 151 5.69 27.69 21.68
CA GLN A 151 6.66 27.02 22.56
C GLN A 151 7.25 25.77 21.91
N ASN A 152 8.57 25.80 21.68
CA ASN A 152 9.56 24.73 21.57
C ASN A 152 9.01 23.31 21.26
N GLY A 153 8.43 23.08 20.10
CA GLY A 153 8.14 21.75 19.60
C GLY A 153 9.19 21.34 18.57
N THR A 154 9.95 20.29 18.86
CA THR A 154 10.71 19.57 17.85
C THR A 154 9.74 19.25 16.71
N LYS A 155 9.99 19.81 15.51
CA LYS A 155 9.13 19.64 14.35
C LYS A 155 9.12 18.15 13.99
N TYR A 156 8.18 17.40 14.56
CA TYR A 156 8.05 15.96 14.33
C TYR A 156 7.70 15.76 12.84
N ARG A 157 8.54 15.06 12.13
CA ARG A 157 8.32 14.83 10.69
C ARG A 157 7.09 13.95 10.52
N THR A 158 6.10 14.42 9.79
CA THR A 158 4.81 13.74 9.56
C THR A 158 5.00 12.34 8.95
N ASP A 159 6.00 12.15 8.08
CA ASP A 159 6.31 10.84 7.50
C ASP A 159 6.85 9.85 8.54
N VAL A 160 7.55 10.32 9.58
CA VAL A 160 8.00 9.49 10.70
C VAL A 160 6.82 9.07 11.56
N ALA A 161 5.89 10.00 11.87
CA ALA A 161 4.70 9.68 12.64
C ALA A 161 3.80 8.62 11.95
N ILE A 162 3.63 8.73 10.63
CA ILE A 162 2.90 7.71 9.84
C ILE A 162 3.66 6.37 9.86
N ALA A 163 4.98 6.39 9.73
CA ALA A 163 5.81 5.20 9.73
C ALA A 163 5.72 4.42 11.05
N GLU A 164 5.77 5.11 12.19
CA GLU A 164 5.63 4.51 13.52
C GLU A 164 4.27 3.82 13.72
N GLN A 165 3.19 4.44 13.25
CA GLN A 165 1.84 3.88 13.35
C GLN A 165 1.61 2.67 12.45
N THR A 166 2.31 2.59 11.32
CA THR A 166 2.08 1.56 10.29
C THR A 166 3.13 0.45 10.30
N GLY A 167 4.18 0.59 11.13
CA GLY A 167 5.32 -0.35 11.13
C GLY A 167 6.22 -0.26 9.88
N GLU A 168 6.01 0.77 9.06
CA GLU A 168 6.80 1.03 7.85
C GLU A 168 8.02 1.91 8.19
N SER A 169 8.97 2.04 7.27
CA SER A 169 9.98 3.09 7.40
C SER A 169 9.49 4.40 6.78
N ALA A 170 9.93 5.55 7.31
CA ALA A 170 9.58 6.87 6.73
C ALA A 170 9.96 6.97 5.24
N ARG A 171 11.08 6.35 4.85
CA ARG A 171 11.47 6.25 3.44
C ARG A 171 10.45 5.47 2.60
N ASN A 172 9.89 4.38 3.16
CA ASN A 172 8.90 3.57 2.45
C ASN A 172 7.57 4.31 2.31
N VAL A 173 7.13 5.03 3.36
CA VAL A 173 5.97 5.93 3.30
C VAL A 173 6.12 6.95 2.16
N GLN A 174 7.27 7.62 2.04
CA GLN A 174 7.54 8.56 0.95
C GLN A 174 7.50 7.89 -0.43
N ARG A 175 8.00 6.67 -0.55
CA ARG A 175 7.95 5.89 -1.81
C ARG A 175 6.52 5.51 -2.19
N PHE A 176 5.67 5.12 -1.22
CA PHE A 176 4.25 4.90 -1.50
C PHE A 176 3.57 6.19 -1.98
N ILE A 177 3.76 7.30 -1.25
CA ILE A 177 3.19 8.58 -1.66
C ILE A 177 3.64 8.96 -3.07
N ARG A 178 4.88 8.65 -3.42
CA ARG A 178 5.39 8.95 -4.76
C ARG A 178 4.65 8.22 -5.87
N LEU A 179 4.04 7.05 -5.61
CA LEU A 179 3.22 6.33 -6.60
C LEU A 179 2.00 7.13 -7.05
N THR A 180 1.50 8.08 -6.26
CA THR A 180 0.36 8.94 -6.66
C THR A 180 0.67 9.85 -7.84
N GLU A 181 1.95 9.95 -8.23
CA GLU A 181 2.42 10.70 -9.39
C GLU A 181 2.45 9.86 -10.68
N LEU A 182 2.10 8.58 -10.60
CA LEU A 182 1.94 7.74 -11.79
C LEU A 182 0.62 8.05 -12.50
N ILE A 183 0.59 7.79 -13.81
CA ILE A 183 -0.68 7.72 -14.54
C ILE A 183 -1.49 6.52 -14.05
N PRO A 184 -2.85 6.56 -14.11
CA PRO A 184 -3.72 5.49 -13.59
C PRO A 184 -3.37 4.10 -14.12
N ASP A 185 -3.07 3.99 -15.39
CA ASP A 185 -2.76 2.72 -16.06
C ASP A 185 -1.49 2.05 -15.51
N LEU A 186 -0.43 2.81 -15.26
CA LEU A 186 0.79 2.31 -14.63
C LEU A 186 0.56 1.91 -13.16
N LEU A 187 -0.25 2.67 -12.45
CA LEU A 187 -0.60 2.37 -11.07
C LEU A 187 -1.42 1.08 -10.98
N GLU A 188 -2.32 0.84 -11.92
CA GLU A 188 -3.06 -0.42 -12.03
C GLU A 188 -2.14 -1.62 -12.30
N LEU A 189 -1.08 -1.44 -13.10
CA LEU A 189 -0.08 -2.50 -13.30
C LEU A 189 0.68 -2.83 -12.01
N VAL A 190 0.89 -1.84 -11.11
CA VAL A 190 1.47 -2.08 -9.79
C VAL A 190 0.53 -2.90 -8.92
N ASP A 191 -0.76 -2.55 -8.88
CA ASP A 191 -1.79 -3.26 -8.13
C ASP A 191 -1.94 -4.72 -8.62
N LYS A 192 -1.88 -4.93 -9.92
CA LYS A 192 -1.90 -6.26 -10.57
C LYS A 192 -0.57 -7.03 -10.43
N LYS A 193 0.43 -6.47 -9.74
CA LYS A 193 1.79 -7.05 -9.57
C LYS A 193 2.54 -7.29 -10.90
N ARG A 194 2.11 -6.67 -12.00
CA ARG A 194 2.77 -6.71 -13.31
C ARG A 194 3.93 -5.72 -13.40
N LEU A 195 3.87 -4.61 -12.68
CA LEU A 195 4.94 -3.63 -12.53
C LEU A 195 5.50 -3.68 -11.10
N LYS A 196 6.82 -3.90 -10.96
CA LYS A 196 7.46 -3.93 -9.64
C LYS A 196 7.44 -2.57 -8.97
N PHE A 197 7.12 -2.53 -7.67
CA PHE A 197 7.05 -1.33 -6.86
C PHE A 197 8.27 -0.40 -7.00
N THR A 198 9.49 -0.96 -6.98
CA THR A 198 10.71 -0.17 -7.12
C THR A 198 10.81 0.55 -8.47
N ILE A 199 10.44 -0.14 -9.55
CA ILE A 199 10.44 0.42 -10.91
C ILE A 199 9.35 1.49 -11.04
N ALA A 200 8.16 1.25 -10.48
CA ALA A 200 7.07 2.19 -10.45
C ALA A 200 7.45 3.51 -9.75
N VAL A 201 8.15 3.42 -8.60
CA VAL A 201 8.70 4.60 -7.92
C VAL A 201 9.70 5.34 -8.80
N ASP A 202 10.57 4.64 -9.55
CA ASP A 202 11.49 5.29 -10.47
C ASP A 202 10.78 5.98 -11.65
N ILE A 203 9.73 5.36 -12.19
CA ILE A 203 8.90 5.93 -13.27
C ILE A 203 8.14 7.17 -12.77
N SER A 204 7.70 7.22 -11.51
CA SER A 204 6.95 8.34 -10.96
C SER A 204 7.71 9.68 -10.98
N TYR A 205 9.02 9.67 -11.21
CA TYR A 205 9.84 10.88 -11.41
C TYR A 205 9.91 11.33 -12.86
N ILE A 206 9.32 10.58 -13.79
CA ILE A 206 9.30 10.85 -15.22
C ILE A 206 8.04 11.66 -15.57
N PRO A 207 8.08 12.62 -16.52
CA PRO A 207 6.93 13.37 -16.97
C PRO A 207 5.79 12.45 -17.46
N LYS A 208 4.54 12.88 -17.28
CA LYS A 208 3.36 12.03 -17.53
C LYS A 208 3.18 11.63 -18.99
N ASP A 209 3.48 12.50 -19.93
CA ASP A 209 3.51 12.19 -21.36
C ASP A 209 4.48 11.03 -21.70
N VAL A 210 5.64 11.04 -21.07
CA VAL A 210 6.62 9.95 -21.23
C VAL A 210 6.17 8.69 -20.49
N GLN A 211 5.43 8.81 -19.39
CA GLN A 211 4.84 7.67 -18.70
C GLN A 211 3.82 6.92 -19.57
N GLU A 212 3.05 7.64 -20.42
CA GLU A 212 2.14 7.03 -21.39
C GLU A 212 2.89 6.14 -22.38
N TRP A 213 4.01 6.62 -22.93
CA TRP A 213 4.86 5.81 -23.82
C TRP A 213 5.52 4.62 -23.13
N ILE A 214 5.86 4.76 -21.85
CA ILE A 214 6.37 3.65 -21.03
C ILE A 214 5.28 2.59 -20.84
N TYR A 215 4.04 3.02 -20.59
CA TYR A 215 2.90 2.11 -20.47
C TYR A 215 2.67 1.32 -21.76
N GLU A 216 2.62 1.99 -22.92
CA GLU A 216 2.52 1.35 -24.23
C GLU A 216 3.65 0.33 -24.43
N TYR A 217 4.90 0.73 -24.15
CA TYR A 217 6.05 -0.18 -24.23
C TYR A 217 5.91 -1.43 -23.34
N ILE A 218 5.39 -1.29 -22.12
CA ILE A 218 5.12 -2.41 -21.22
C ILE A 218 4.02 -3.31 -21.77
N CYS A 219 2.98 -2.75 -22.39
CA CYS A 219 1.90 -3.52 -23.00
C CYS A 219 2.43 -4.39 -24.16
N ASP A 220 3.29 -3.82 -25.00
CA ASP A 220 3.86 -4.52 -26.17
C ASP A 220 4.90 -5.57 -25.79
N ASN A 221 5.75 -5.28 -24.79
CA ASN A 221 6.90 -6.14 -24.44
C ASN A 221 6.65 -7.00 -23.19
N GLY A 222 5.59 -6.76 -22.43
CA GLY A 222 5.19 -7.52 -21.26
C GLY A 222 5.95 -7.21 -19.98
N PHE A 223 7.09 -6.51 -20.04
CA PHE A 223 7.91 -6.17 -18.86
C PHE A 223 8.83 -4.97 -19.12
N ILE A 224 9.32 -4.37 -18.02
CA ILE A 224 10.38 -3.37 -18.05
C ILE A 224 11.40 -3.65 -16.92
N LYS A 225 12.68 -3.38 -17.16
CA LYS A 225 13.77 -3.62 -16.22
C LYS A 225 14.26 -2.32 -15.57
N PRO A 226 14.83 -2.38 -14.34
CA PRO A 226 15.36 -1.19 -13.66
C PRO A 226 16.42 -0.43 -14.47
N ASN A 227 17.33 -1.14 -15.15
CA ASN A 227 18.38 -0.54 -15.98
C ASN A 227 17.84 0.24 -17.18
N GLN A 228 16.71 -0.18 -17.76
CA GLN A 228 16.04 0.53 -18.84
C GLN A 228 15.51 1.89 -18.34
N ILE A 229 14.84 1.91 -17.17
CA ILE A 229 14.35 3.16 -16.57
C ILE A 229 15.51 4.07 -16.13
N ALA A 230 16.56 3.51 -15.55
CA ALA A 230 17.76 4.30 -15.19
C ALA A 230 18.40 4.97 -16.41
N ALA A 231 18.53 4.24 -17.53
CA ALA A 231 19.04 4.80 -18.78
C ALA A 231 18.13 5.90 -19.31
N LEU A 232 16.80 5.67 -19.36
CA LEU A 232 15.84 6.68 -19.81
C LEU A 232 15.90 7.95 -18.96
N ARG A 233 15.99 7.85 -17.63
CA ARG A 233 16.13 9.01 -16.73
C ARG A 233 17.40 9.81 -16.99
N ASN A 234 18.51 9.14 -17.29
CA ASN A 234 19.75 9.81 -17.66
C ASN A 234 19.61 10.61 -18.96
N TYR A 235 18.91 10.07 -19.96
CA TYR A 235 18.63 10.80 -21.21
C TYR A 235 17.69 11.99 -20.99
N LEU A 236 16.63 11.83 -20.20
CA LEU A 236 15.71 12.92 -19.85
C LEU A 236 16.42 14.08 -19.13
N GLY A 237 17.48 13.81 -18.39
CA GLY A 237 18.34 14.83 -17.78
C GLY A 237 19.16 15.65 -18.78
N GLN A 238 19.29 15.19 -20.04
CA GLN A 238 20.05 15.84 -21.10
C GLN A 238 19.19 16.64 -22.09
N GLY A 239 17.88 16.35 -22.15
CA GLY A 239 16.95 17.02 -23.03
C GLY A 239 15.64 16.26 -23.27
N PRO A 240 14.76 16.79 -24.10
CA PRO A 240 13.50 16.15 -24.43
C PRO A 240 13.71 14.84 -25.19
N VAL A 241 12.88 13.85 -24.86
CA VAL A 241 12.90 12.53 -25.48
C VAL A 241 11.66 12.38 -26.38
N THR A 242 11.83 11.86 -27.59
CA THR A 242 10.71 11.45 -28.45
C THR A 242 10.37 9.99 -28.20
N GLN A 243 9.17 9.57 -28.57
CA GLN A 243 8.73 8.18 -28.40
C GLN A 243 9.66 7.17 -29.11
N SER A 244 10.09 7.51 -30.35
CA SER A 244 11.04 6.67 -31.10
C SER A 244 12.39 6.51 -30.40
N LEU A 245 12.91 7.60 -29.82
CA LEU A 245 14.15 7.58 -29.04
C LEU A 245 13.96 6.78 -27.74
N LEU A 246 12.83 6.92 -27.06
CA LEU A 246 12.50 6.13 -25.86
C LEU A 246 12.56 4.63 -26.20
N ILE A 247 11.87 4.18 -27.24
CA ILE A 247 11.87 2.78 -27.67
C ILE A 247 13.31 2.30 -27.95
N SER A 248 14.12 3.11 -28.64
CA SER A 248 15.51 2.79 -28.92
C SER A 248 16.35 2.64 -27.63
N ILE A 249 16.20 3.57 -26.67
CA ILE A 249 16.88 3.52 -25.37
C ILE A 249 16.47 2.26 -24.60
N LEU A 250 15.18 1.98 -24.50
CA LEU A 250 14.68 0.82 -23.78
C LEU A 250 15.17 -0.49 -24.39
N ASN A 251 15.16 -0.59 -25.72
CA ASN A 251 15.62 -1.80 -26.44
C ASN A 251 17.13 -2.03 -26.34
N SER A 252 17.94 -0.96 -26.38
CA SER A 252 19.41 -1.08 -26.25
C SER A 252 19.88 -1.58 -24.88
N HIS A 253 19.03 -1.43 -23.84
CA HIS A 253 19.29 -1.89 -22.47
C HIS A 253 18.61 -3.21 -22.11
N ILE A 254 18.03 -3.92 -23.09
CA ILE A 254 17.64 -5.32 -22.92
C ILE A 254 18.92 -6.14 -22.90
N GLN A 255 19.49 -6.37 -21.72
CA GLN A 255 20.55 -7.36 -21.60
C GLN A 255 19.96 -8.73 -21.94
N VAL A 256 20.20 -9.20 -23.14
CA VAL A 256 20.09 -10.61 -23.47
C VAL A 256 21.23 -11.28 -22.71
N LYS A 257 20.96 -11.75 -21.48
CA LYS A 257 21.87 -12.73 -20.88
C LYS A 257 21.86 -13.92 -21.81
N ALA A 258 22.95 -14.10 -22.56
CA ALA A 258 23.19 -15.38 -23.21
C ALA A 258 22.96 -16.45 -22.10
N PRO A 259 22.20 -17.51 -22.38
CA PRO A 259 21.95 -18.52 -21.38
C PRO A 259 23.32 -19.03 -20.91
N ALA A 260 23.68 -18.72 -19.67
CA ALA A 260 24.88 -19.25 -19.06
C ALA A 260 24.71 -20.77 -19.08
N ARG A 261 25.41 -21.45 -19.97
CA ARG A 261 25.42 -22.91 -20.03
C ARG A 261 26.07 -23.39 -18.72
N LYS A 262 25.24 -23.66 -17.72
CA LYS A 262 25.70 -24.20 -16.46
C LYS A 262 25.84 -25.71 -16.64
N VAL A 263 27.05 -26.18 -16.80
CA VAL A 263 27.33 -27.62 -16.80
C VAL A 263 27.55 -28.02 -15.35
N THR A 264 26.63 -28.78 -14.77
CA THR A 264 26.76 -29.31 -13.43
C THR A 264 27.23 -30.75 -13.55
N LEU A 265 28.44 -31.02 -13.08
CA LEU A 265 28.97 -32.37 -13.02
C LEU A 265 28.55 -33.00 -11.68
N ASN A 266 28.00 -34.21 -11.75
CA ASN A 266 27.56 -34.92 -10.56
C ASN A 266 28.78 -35.48 -9.82
N GLU A 267 28.96 -35.13 -8.56
CA GLU A 267 30.07 -35.55 -7.70
C GLU A 267 30.24 -37.08 -7.69
N LYS A 268 29.15 -37.85 -7.63
CA LYS A 268 29.17 -39.32 -7.70
C LYS A 268 29.77 -39.87 -9.00
N LYS A 269 29.73 -39.11 -10.10
CA LYS A 269 30.38 -39.49 -11.36
C LYS A 269 31.84 -39.12 -11.37
N LEU A 270 32.22 -38.03 -10.73
CA LEU A 270 33.60 -37.55 -10.61
C LEU A 270 34.45 -38.40 -9.69
N THR A 271 33.90 -38.96 -8.60
CA THR A 271 34.61 -39.83 -7.63
C THR A 271 35.22 -41.08 -8.28
N LYS A 272 34.81 -41.46 -9.51
CA LYS A 272 35.45 -42.58 -10.24
C LYS A 272 36.82 -42.21 -10.82
N TYR A 273 37.09 -40.90 -10.98
CA TYR A 273 38.27 -40.39 -11.67
C TYR A 273 39.26 -39.71 -10.72
N PHE A 274 38.85 -39.40 -9.51
CA PHE A 274 39.65 -38.68 -8.52
C PHE A 274 39.92 -39.53 -7.27
N PRO A 275 41.10 -39.41 -6.66
CA PRO A 275 41.40 -40.01 -5.38
C PRO A 275 40.46 -39.54 -4.26
N LYS A 276 40.21 -40.36 -3.26
CA LYS A 276 39.27 -40.09 -2.14
C LYS A 276 39.64 -38.88 -1.28
N ASN A 277 40.85 -38.40 -1.34
CA ASN A 277 41.37 -37.26 -0.59
C ASN A 277 41.29 -35.92 -1.34
N TYR A 278 40.72 -35.92 -2.54
CA TYR A 278 40.55 -34.65 -3.32
C TYR A 278 39.30 -33.93 -2.85
N THR A 279 39.47 -32.62 -2.61
CA THR A 279 38.34 -31.73 -2.32
C THR A 279 37.66 -31.31 -3.64
N SER A 280 36.47 -30.74 -3.55
CA SER A 280 35.75 -30.18 -4.75
C SER A 280 36.59 -29.15 -5.48
N GLU A 281 37.35 -28.34 -4.77
CA GLU A 281 38.27 -27.33 -5.35
C GLU A 281 39.45 -27.96 -6.08
N ASP A 282 40.02 -29.07 -5.55
CA ASP A 282 41.12 -29.81 -6.18
C ASP A 282 40.63 -30.47 -7.50
N MET A 283 39.41 -31.03 -7.47
CA MET A 283 38.79 -31.59 -8.68
C MET A 283 38.55 -30.52 -9.75
N GLU A 284 38.06 -29.34 -9.38
CA GLU A 284 37.82 -28.22 -10.29
C GLU A 284 39.11 -27.75 -10.96
N LYS A 285 40.19 -27.56 -10.22
CA LYS A 285 41.51 -27.20 -10.77
C LYS A 285 42.06 -28.21 -11.80
N VAL A 286 41.90 -29.51 -11.51
CA VAL A 286 42.33 -30.55 -12.44
C VAL A 286 41.49 -30.53 -13.72
N ILE A 287 40.17 -30.35 -13.61
CA ILE A 287 39.25 -30.26 -14.73
C ILE A 287 39.61 -29.04 -15.60
N GLU A 288 39.81 -27.89 -15.00
CA GLU A 288 40.23 -26.66 -15.70
C GLU A 288 41.56 -26.88 -16.45
N SER A 289 42.58 -27.44 -15.83
CA SER A 289 43.85 -27.74 -16.46
C SER A 289 43.73 -28.71 -17.67
N LEU A 290 42.85 -29.69 -17.56
CA LEU A 290 42.59 -30.62 -18.67
C LEU A 290 41.86 -29.95 -19.82
N LEU A 291 40.90 -29.05 -19.51
CA LEU A 291 40.17 -28.29 -20.52
C LEU A 291 41.08 -27.28 -21.23
N GLU A 292 42.02 -26.66 -20.52
CA GLU A 292 43.02 -25.77 -21.11
C GLU A 292 43.93 -26.52 -22.10
N LYS A 293 44.43 -27.70 -21.70
CA LYS A 293 45.24 -28.54 -22.59
C LYS A 293 44.44 -28.96 -23.83
N TRP A 294 43.22 -29.41 -23.64
CA TRP A 294 42.35 -29.81 -24.76
C TRP A 294 42.06 -28.62 -25.70
N LYS A 295 41.89 -27.42 -25.18
CA LYS A 295 41.71 -26.21 -26.00
C LYS A 295 42.98 -25.93 -26.82
N GLN A 296 44.17 -25.99 -26.24
CA GLN A 296 45.44 -25.80 -26.94
C GLN A 296 45.64 -26.80 -28.05
N GLU A 297 45.27 -28.09 -27.85
CA GLU A 297 45.33 -29.12 -28.86
C GLU A 297 44.38 -28.85 -30.04
N GLN A 298 43.21 -28.22 -29.78
CA GLN A 298 42.26 -27.86 -30.83
C GLN A 298 42.70 -26.62 -31.65
N GLU A 299 43.50 -25.72 -31.06
CA GLU A 299 44.04 -24.53 -31.74
C GLU A 299 45.26 -24.83 -32.62
N VAL A 300 45.86 -26.03 -32.48
CA VAL A 300 47.05 -26.48 -33.27
C VAL A 300 46.65 -27.37 -34.43
N MET A 301 45.38 -27.81 -34.57
CA MET A 301 44.84 -28.51 -35.71
C MET A 301 44.18 -27.53 -36.70
#